data_2a503559b27622a7e0517f8a2baf2fd6
#
_entry.id   2a503559b27622a7e0517f8a2baf2fd6
#
_cell.length_a   1.000
_cell.length_b   1.000
_cell.length_c   1.000
_cell.angle_alpha   90.00
_cell.angle_beta   90.00
_cell.angle_gamma   90.00
#
_symmetry.space_group_name_H-M   'P 1'
#
loop_
_entity.id
_entity.type
_entity.pdbx_description
1 polymer ?
#
loop_
_entity_poly.entity_id
_entity_poly.type
_entity_poly.pdbx_seq_one_letter_code
_entity_poly.pdbx_strand_id
1 'polypeptide(L)'
;METALTYTLQRVHWQFFGSLTFKSARLRERVRVTMFFALVRCLCRWHKVPFRKCVWALRQEPGEIGGRLHFHFLIAGLPPYAVQVATCMSVKAQWEELGGGMARVREYDSRKQGLEYTLKCLNVTNGGANLYEVGKFSHSVDEVMLANAIWDSANIARVSDTLGTA
;
A
#
# COMPACT_ATOMS: atom_id res chain seq x y z
N MET A 1 -1.22 -16.56 12.44
CA MET A 1 -2.01 -15.57 13.22
C MET A 1 -1.90 -14.23 12.51
N GLU A 2 -3.00 -13.69 12.07
CA GLU A 2 -3.05 -12.41 11.38
C GLU A 2 -2.70 -11.28 12.35
N THR A 3 -1.84 -10.34 11.94
CA THR A 3 -1.48 -9.20 12.78
C THR A 3 -2.62 -8.18 12.78
N ALA A 4 -2.77 -7.38 13.86
CA ALA A 4 -3.75 -6.28 13.91
C ALA A 4 -3.58 -5.31 12.73
N LEU A 5 -2.36 -5.10 12.28
CA LEU A 5 -2.07 -4.27 11.11
C LEU A 5 -2.62 -4.90 9.82
N THR A 6 -2.40 -6.19 9.57
CA THR A 6 -2.92 -6.90 8.39
C THR A 6 -4.44 -6.80 8.35
N TYR A 7 -5.10 -7.07 9.47
CA TYR A 7 -6.55 -6.94 9.61
C TYR A 7 -7.04 -5.52 9.28
N THR A 8 -6.38 -4.49 9.81
CA THR A 8 -6.73 -3.09 9.52
C THR A 8 -6.56 -2.76 8.05
N LEU A 9 -5.44 -3.17 7.44
CA LEU A 9 -5.15 -2.90 6.02
C LEU A 9 -6.15 -3.58 5.09
N GLN A 10 -6.68 -4.75 5.45
CA GLN A 10 -7.71 -5.44 4.69
C GLN A 10 -9.06 -4.72 4.70
N ARG A 11 -9.34 -3.89 5.72
CA ARG A 11 -10.58 -3.11 5.85
C ARG A 11 -10.53 -1.74 5.18
N VAL A 12 -9.37 -1.31 4.74
CA VAL A 12 -9.25 -0.06 3.98
C VAL A 12 -9.87 -0.25 2.59
N HIS A 13 -10.72 0.68 2.20
CA HIS A 13 -11.26 0.73 0.83
C HIS A 13 -10.20 1.26 -0.13
N TRP A 14 -9.26 0.39 -0.50
CA TRP A 14 -8.20 0.72 -1.43
C TRP A 14 -8.77 1.14 -2.79
N GLN A 15 -8.19 2.17 -3.38
CA GLN A 15 -8.65 2.76 -4.64
C GLN A 15 -7.67 2.53 -5.78
N PHE A 16 -6.38 2.56 -5.49
CA PHE A 16 -5.33 2.32 -6.47
C PHE A 16 -4.33 1.27 -5.98
N PHE A 17 -3.86 0.48 -6.92
CA PHE A 17 -2.72 -0.40 -6.75
C PHE A 17 -1.72 -0.13 -7.88
N GLY A 18 -0.44 -0.16 -7.55
CA GLY A 18 0.57 0.01 -8.58
C GLY A 18 1.95 -0.49 -8.20
N SER A 19 2.81 -0.51 -9.21
CA SER A 19 4.24 -0.73 -9.05
C SER A 19 5.02 0.36 -9.77
N LEU A 20 6.12 0.78 -9.15
CA LEU A 20 7.00 1.86 -9.60
C LEU A 20 8.42 1.36 -9.66
N THR A 21 9.07 1.52 -10.79
CA THR A 21 10.50 1.25 -10.95
C THR A 21 11.28 2.56 -10.97
N PHE A 22 12.60 2.47 -10.95
CA PHE A 22 13.51 3.62 -10.96
C PHE A 22 14.40 3.57 -12.18
N LYS A 23 14.68 4.72 -12.81
CA LYS A 23 15.64 4.81 -13.92
C LYS A 23 17.05 4.43 -13.50
N SER A 24 17.44 4.84 -12.28
CA SER A 24 18.76 4.54 -11.73
C SER A 24 18.67 3.51 -10.61
N ALA A 25 19.45 2.45 -10.70
CA ALA A 25 19.62 1.48 -9.63
C ALA A 25 20.42 2.03 -8.43
N ARG A 26 21.12 3.16 -8.59
CA ARG A 26 21.98 3.76 -7.58
C ARG A 26 21.27 4.76 -6.67
N LEU A 27 19.97 5.00 -6.87
CA LEU A 27 19.22 5.91 -6.02
C LEU A 27 19.23 5.43 -4.56
N ARG A 28 19.58 6.34 -3.66
CA ARG A 28 19.50 6.06 -2.22
C ARG A 28 18.04 5.87 -1.81
N GLU A 29 17.80 5.04 -0.82
CA GLU A 29 16.45 4.77 -0.30
C GLU A 29 15.67 6.04 0.02
N ARG A 30 16.30 6.97 0.74
CA ARG A 30 15.67 8.27 1.07
C ARG A 30 15.16 9.00 -0.17
N VAL A 31 15.91 8.99 -1.27
CA VAL A 31 15.50 9.64 -2.51
C VAL A 31 14.29 8.92 -3.11
N ARG A 32 14.31 7.59 -3.17
CA ARG A 32 13.19 6.80 -3.68
C ARG A 32 11.90 7.06 -2.90
N VAL A 33 12.00 7.06 -1.57
CA VAL A 33 10.85 7.33 -0.68
C VAL A 33 10.34 8.76 -0.85
N THR A 34 11.24 9.75 -0.97
CA THR A 34 10.88 11.15 -1.24
C THR A 34 10.14 11.30 -2.58
N MET A 35 10.57 10.58 -3.63
CA MET A 35 9.88 10.57 -4.93
C MET A 35 8.46 10.01 -4.80
N PHE A 36 8.28 8.92 -4.06
CA PHE A 36 6.94 8.36 -3.81
C PHE A 36 6.03 9.37 -3.10
N PHE A 37 6.50 10.02 -2.05
CA PHE A 37 5.71 11.03 -1.34
C PHE A 37 5.44 12.28 -2.18
N ALA A 38 6.36 12.67 -3.07
CA ALA A 38 6.11 13.73 -4.03
C ALA A 38 4.95 13.35 -4.97
N LEU A 39 4.93 12.12 -5.48
CA LEU A 39 3.84 11.59 -6.29
C LEU A 39 2.50 11.62 -5.54
N VAL A 40 2.46 11.10 -4.31
CA VAL A 40 1.23 11.10 -3.49
C VAL A 40 0.74 12.53 -3.21
N ARG A 41 1.65 13.48 -2.94
CA ARG A 41 1.28 14.90 -2.77
C ARG A 41 0.72 15.51 -4.04
N CYS A 42 1.25 15.16 -5.22
CA CYS A 42 0.68 15.61 -6.49
C CYS A 42 -0.75 15.09 -6.66
N LEU A 43 -0.95 13.79 -6.41
CA LEU A 43 -2.27 13.15 -6.48
C LEU A 43 -3.27 13.82 -5.52
N CYS A 44 -2.86 14.08 -4.29
CA CYS A 44 -3.67 14.80 -3.31
C CYS A 44 -4.05 16.21 -3.77
N ARG A 45 -3.10 16.96 -4.35
CA ARG A 45 -3.35 18.31 -4.89
C ARG A 45 -4.32 18.31 -6.05
N TRP A 46 -4.19 17.37 -6.99
CA TRP A 46 -5.11 17.28 -8.14
C TRP A 46 -6.56 17.08 -7.70
N HIS A 47 -6.76 16.31 -6.63
CA HIS A 47 -8.09 16.01 -6.11
C HIS A 47 -8.50 16.84 -4.89
N LYS A 48 -7.71 17.87 -4.52
CA LYS A 48 -7.98 18.78 -3.39
C LYS A 48 -8.17 18.07 -2.05
N VAL A 49 -7.41 17.00 -1.83
CA VAL A 49 -7.41 16.22 -0.60
C VAL A 49 -6.21 16.62 0.26
N PRO A 50 -6.39 16.90 1.55
CA PRO A 50 -5.26 17.06 2.46
C PRO A 50 -4.43 15.78 2.52
N PHE A 51 -3.11 15.90 2.43
CA PHE A 51 -2.19 14.74 2.44
C PHE A 51 -2.44 13.78 3.61
N ARG A 52 -2.74 14.33 4.81
CA ARG A 52 -3.04 13.53 6.02
C ARG A 52 -4.29 12.64 5.91
N LYS A 53 -5.20 12.91 4.95
CA LYS A 53 -6.38 12.08 4.69
C LYS A 53 -6.15 10.99 3.66
N CYS A 54 -5.03 11.06 2.96
CA CYS A 54 -4.63 10.03 2.02
C CYS A 54 -4.01 8.87 2.79
N VAL A 55 -4.59 7.69 2.65
CA VAL A 55 -4.06 6.45 3.23
C VAL A 55 -3.22 5.75 2.17
N TRP A 56 -2.05 5.30 2.56
CA TRP A 56 -1.13 4.60 1.67
C TRP A 56 -0.46 3.42 2.37
N ALA A 57 -0.11 2.42 1.59
CA ALA A 57 0.79 1.35 1.98
C ALA A 57 1.86 1.20 0.89
N LEU A 58 3.09 1.05 1.30
CA LEU A 58 4.26 1.01 0.43
C LEU A 58 5.14 -0.17 0.79
N ARG A 59 5.48 -0.99 -0.20
CA ARG A 59 6.46 -2.06 -0.09
C ARG A 59 7.59 -1.83 -1.09
N GLN A 60 8.81 -1.91 -0.62
CA GLN A 60 10.01 -1.94 -1.46
C GLN A 60 10.55 -3.36 -1.52
N GLU A 61 10.80 -3.86 -2.71
CA GLU A 61 11.42 -5.16 -2.91
C GLU A 61 12.42 -5.15 -4.08
N PRO A 62 13.41 -6.04 -4.07
CA PRO A 62 14.24 -6.30 -5.23
C PRO A 62 13.41 -7.05 -6.29
N GLY A 63 13.58 -6.69 -7.56
CA GLY A 63 12.99 -7.42 -8.67
C GLY A 63 13.67 -8.78 -8.89
N GLU A 64 12.91 -9.75 -9.36
CA GLU A 64 13.39 -11.12 -9.65
C GLU A 64 14.50 -11.13 -10.71
N ILE A 65 14.42 -10.25 -11.70
CA ILE A 65 15.39 -10.14 -12.77
C ILE A 65 16.33 -8.97 -12.49
N GLY A 66 17.60 -9.27 -12.18
CA GLY A 66 18.64 -8.26 -11.99
C GLY A 66 18.57 -7.46 -10.70
N GLY A 67 17.72 -7.84 -9.72
CA GLY A 67 17.67 -7.24 -8.39
C GLY A 67 17.28 -5.77 -8.34
N ARG A 68 16.73 -5.19 -9.43
CA ARG A 68 16.31 -3.80 -9.44
C ARG A 68 15.22 -3.55 -8.43
N LEU A 69 15.45 -2.60 -7.53
CA LEU A 69 14.47 -2.19 -6.54
C LEU A 69 13.25 -1.56 -7.22
N HIS A 70 12.07 -1.94 -6.73
CA HIS A 70 10.80 -1.37 -7.14
C HIS A 70 9.87 -1.24 -5.95
N PHE A 71 8.87 -0.38 -6.10
CA PHE A 71 7.81 -0.20 -5.13
C PHE A 71 6.54 -0.88 -5.60
N HIS A 72 5.83 -1.53 -4.66
CA HIS A 72 4.41 -1.79 -4.74
C HIS A 72 3.69 -0.86 -3.79
N PHE A 73 2.58 -0.30 -4.22
CA PHE A 73 1.83 0.63 -3.39
C PHE A 73 0.33 0.44 -3.51
N LEU A 74 -0.34 0.84 -2.46
CA LEU A 74 -1.78 0.99 -2.36
C LEU A 74 -2.10 2.42 -1.92
N ILE A 75 -3.15 3.01 -2.47
CA ILE A 75 -3.62 4.34 -2.10
C ILE A 75 -5.14 4.32 -1.92
N ALA A 76 -5.61 5.02 -0.88
CA ALA A 76 -7.00 5.26 -0.56
C ALA A 76 -7.21 6.67 0.02
N GLY A 77 -8.44 7.03 0.31
CA GLY A 77 -8.80 8.33 0.91
C GLY A 77 -8.97 9.46 -0.10
N LEU A 78 -9.08 9.13 -1.38
CA LEU A 78 -9.41 10.07 -2.44
C LEU A 78 -10.92 10.11 -2.69
N PRO A 79 -11.47 11.21 -3.25
CA PRO A 79 -12.87 11.25 -3.64
C PRO A 79 -13.21 10.15 -4.66
N PRO A 80 -14.43 9.61 -4.68
CA PRO A 80 -14.81 8.54 -5.61
C PRO A 80 -14.56 8.87 -7.08
N TYR A 81 -14.75 10.14 -7.49
CA TYR A 81 -14.51 10.58 -8.86
C TYR A 81 -13.02 10.51 -9.29
N ALA A 82 -12.10 10.41 -8.33
CA ALA A 82 -10.68 10.25 -8.62
C ALA A 82 -10.34 8.85 -9.16
N VAL A 83 -11.20 7.85 -8.88
CA VAL A 83 -10.99 6.45 -9.27
C VAL A 83 -11.38 6.28 -10.73
N GLN A 84 -10.43 6.53 -11.61
CA GLN A 84 -10.63 6.45 -13.06
C GLN A 84 -9.30 6.25 -13.80
N VAL A 85 -9.38 5.73 -15.01
CA VAL A 85 -8.22 5.47 -15.88
C VAL A 85 -7.37 6.73 -16.11
N ALA A 86 -8.01 7.89 -16.29
CA ALA A 86 -7.29 9.14 -16.48
C ALA A 86 -6.36 9.47 -15.30
N THR A 87 -6.80 9.22 -14.06
CA THR A 87 -5.95 9.39 -12.88
C THR A 87 -4.76 8.42 -12.91
N CYS A 88 -4.98 7.17 -13.28
CA CYS A 88 -3.89 6.20 -13.43
C CYS A 88 -2.85 6.67 -14.45
N MET A 89 -3.28 7.23 -15.57
CA MET A 89 -2.40 7.77 -16.60
C MET A 89 -1.62 8.99 -16.11
N SER A 90 -2.29 9.90 -15.37
CA SER A 90 -1.63 11.07 -14.76
C SER A 90 -0.58 10.66 -13.72
N VAL A 91 -0.85 9.64 -12.92
CA VAL A 91 0.13 9.10 -11.95
C VAL A 91 1.36 8.54 -12.67
N LYS A 92 1.18 7.82 -13.79
CA LYS A 92 2.29 7.33 -14.61
C LYS A 92 3.15 8.46 -15.16
N ALA A 93 2.52 9.46 -15.77
CA ALA A 93 3.20 10.62 -16.33
C ALA A 93 3.99 11.39 -15.24
N GLN A 94 3.34 11.63 -14.10
CA GLN A 94 4.00 12.31 -12.97
C GLN A 94 5.19 11.53 -12.42
N TRP A 95 5.10 10.20 -12.36
CA TRP A 95 6.24 9.38 -11.93
C TRP A 95 7.43 9.54 -12.86
N GLU A 96 7.19 9.58 -14.15
CA GLU A 96 8.23 9.80 -15.16
C GLU A 96 8.86 11.19 -15.04
N GLU A 97 8.05 12.25 -14.82
CA GLU A 97 8.53 13.62 -14.59
C GLU A 97 9.38 13.74 -13.33
N LEU A 98 9.06 12.99 -12.28
CA LEU A 98 9.86 12.91 -11.06
C LEU A 98 11.19 12.17 -11.23
N GLY A 99 11.49 11.68 -12.42
CA GLY A 99 12.70 10.92 -12.72
C GLY A 99 12.57 9.42 -12.43
N GLY A 100 11.34 8.95 -12.23
CA GLY A 100 11.02 7.53 -12.09
C GLY A 100 11.21 6.74 -13.40
N GLY A 101 11.21 5.44 -13.28
CA GLY A 101 11.21 4.51 -14.40
C GLY A 101 9.78 4.18 -14.85
N MET A 102 9.54 2.89 -15.10
CA MET A 102 8.20 2.41 -15.45
C MET A 102 7.25 2.52 -14.26
N ALA A 103 6.03 2.97 -14.51
CA ALA A 103 4.93 2.91 -13.58
C ALA A 103 3.78 2.07 -14.15
N ARG A 104 3.30 1.12 -13.38
CA ARG A 104 2.07 0.36 -13.65
C ARG A 104 1.08 0.71 -12.57
N VAL A 105 0.00 1.39 -12.93
CA VAL A 105 -1.03 1.87 -11.99
C VAL A 105 -2.38 1.45 -12.53
N ARG A 106 -3.22 0.95 -11.64
CA ARG A 106 -4.59 0.54 -11.95
C ARG A 106 -5.52 0.87 -10.79
N GLU A 107 -6.79 0.93 -11.07
CA GLU A 107 -7.82 0.88 -10.04
C GLU A 107 -7.67 -0.41 -9.24
N TYR A 108 -7.89 -0.32 -7.94
CA TYR A 108 -7.78 -1.48 -7.07
C TYR A 108 -8.94 -2.43 -7.32
N ASP A 109 -8.62 -3.70 -7.49
CA ASP A 109 -9.58 -4.80 -7.60
C ASP A 109 -9.20 -5.86 -6.57
N SER A 110 -10.03 -6.06 -5.55
CA SER A 110 -9.79 -7.01 -4.47
C SER A 110 -9.61 -8.45 -4.96
N ARG A 111 -10.20 -8.80 -6.11
CA ARG A 111 -10.07 -10.13 -6.72
C ARG A 111 -8.69 -10.41 -7.30
N LYS A 112 -7.87 -9.37 -7.49
CA LYS A 112 -6.53 -9.46 -8.11
C LYS A 112 -5.39 -9.52 -7.09
N GLN A 113 -5.70 -9.81 -5.84
CA GLN A 113 -4.72 -10.05 -4.76
C GLN A 113 -3.65 -8.94 -4.60
N GLY A 114 -3.98 -7.69 -4.97
CA GLY A 114 -3.03 -6.57 -4.87
C GLY A 114 -2.63 -6.26 -3.43
N LEU A 115 -3.57 -6.41 -2.50
CA LEU A 115 -3.31 -6.22 -1.08
C LEU A 115 -2.44 -7.35 -0.52
N GLU A 116 -2.79 -8.60 -0.77
CA GLU A 116 -2.03 -9.78 -0.34
C GLU A 116 -0.59 -9.73 -0.87
N TYR A 117 -0.44 -9.29 -2.11
CA TYR A 117 0.89 -9.11 -2.70
C TYR A 117 1.68 -8.03 -1.97
N THR A 118 1.06 -6.91 -1.65
CA THR A 118 1.71 -5.82 -0.90
C THR A 118 2.03 -6.22 0.54
N LEU A 119 1.17 -7.04 1.17
CA LEU A 119 1.32 -7.52 2.53
C LEU A 119 2.16 -8.80 2.66
N LYS A 120 2.61 -9.39 1.57
CA LYS A 120 3.37 -10.65 1.57
C LYS A 120 4.53 -10.66 2.57
N CYS A 121 5.15 -9.51 2.80
CA CYS A 121 6.24 -9.36 3.79
C CYS A 121 5.77 -9.38 5.25
N LEU A 122 4.49 -9.13 5.54
CA LEU A 122 3.94 -9.14 6.90
C LEU A 122 3.49 -10.54 7.34
N ASN A 123 3.24 -11.44 6.40
CA ASN A 123 2.75 -12.79 6.65
C ASN A 123 3.86 -13.82 6.86
N VAL A 124 5.12 -13.42 6.87
CA VAL A 124 6.26 -14.31 7.16
C VAL A 124 6.37 -14.51 8.67
N THR A 125 5.45 -15.26 9.26
CA THR A 125 5.41 -15.58 10.69
C THR A 125 6.11 -16.90 11.05
N ASN A 126 6.79 -17.54 10.13
CA ASN A 126 7.48 -18.79 10.42
C ASN A 126 8.99 -18.68 10.24
N GLY A 127 9.68 -18.58 11.37
CA GLY A 127 11.05 -19.03 11.50
C GLY A 127 12.12 -18.16 10.85
N GLY A 128 12.37 -16.96 11.39
CA GLY A 128 13.71 -16.36 11.28
C GLY A 128 14.16 -15.83 9.93
N ALA A 129 13.28 -15.79 8.93
CA ALA A 129 13.59 -15.09 7.69
C ALA A 129 13.64 -13.59 7.99
N ASN A 130 14.79 -12.97 7.79
CA ASN A 130 14.99 -11.54 7.97
C ASN A 130 13.94 -10.78 7.14
N LEU A 131 13.13 -9.97 7.79
CA LEU A 131 12.20 -9.00 7.15
C LEU A 131 12.91 -8.15 6.07
N TYR A 132 14.22 -8.07 6.13
CA TYR A 132 15.09 -7.37 5.16
C TYR A 132 15.23 -8.10 3.83
N GLU A 133 15.04 -9.40 3.76
CA GLU A 133 15.12 -10.18 2.51
C GLU A 133 13.82 -10.13 1.71
N VAL A 134 12.70 -9.84 2.37
CA VAL A 134 11.37 -9.83 1.73
C VAL A 134 10.89 -8.43 1.33
N GLY A 135 11.69 -7.39 1.61
CA GLY A 135 11.37 -5.99 1.29
C GLY A 135 10.90 -5.19 2.50
N LYS A 136 11.04 -3.87 2.41
CA LYS A 136 10.63 -2.94 3.45
C LYS A 136 9.19 -2.53 3.25
N PHE A 137 8.42 -2.53 4.34
CA PHE A 137 7.03 -2.10 4.35
C PHE A 137 6.85 -0.85 5.22
N SER A 138 6.05 0.09 4.73
CA SER A 138 5.60 1.26 5.49
C SER A 138 4.17 1.63 5.11
N HIS A 139 3.46 2.32 6.00
CA HIS A 139 2.07 2.71 5.82
C HIS A 139 1.73 4.00 6.57
N SER A 140 0.57 4.57 6.27
CA SER A 140 0.00 5.75 6.95
C SER A 140 -1.26 5.45 7.75
N VAL A 141 -1.55 4.19 8.04
CA VAL A 141 -2.68 3.83 8.91
C VAL A 141 -2.37 4.33 10.31
N ASP A 142 -3.23 5.19 10.85
CA ASP A 142 -3.03 5.77 12.16
C ASP A 142 -3.40 4.80 13.30
N GLU A 143 -2.95 5.12 14.52
CA GLU A 143 -3.20 4.30 15.70
C GLU A 143 -4.68 4.19 16.06
N VAL A 144 -5.50 5.19 15.72
CA VAL A 144 -6.95 5.17 15.97
C VAL A 144 -7.63 4.17 15.05
N MET A 145 -7.26 4.13 13.77
CA MET A 145 -7.77 3.11 12.84
C MET A 145 -7.35 1.72 13.28
N LEU A 146 -6.11 1.56 13.73
CA LEU A 146 -5.59 0.29 14.24
C LEU A 146 -6.32 -0.15 15.52
N ALA A 147 -6.54 0.75 16.47
CA ALA A 147 -7.26 0.48 17.70
C ALA A 147 -8.71 0.07 17.44
N ASN A 148 -9.42 0.77 16.55
CA ASN A 148 -10.80 0.42 16.15
C ASN A 148 -10.87 -0.96 15.49
N ALA A 149 -9.90 -1.30 14.65
CA ALA A 149 -9.84 -2.61 14.01
C ALA A 149 -9.63 -3.75 15.02
N ILE A 150 -8.81 -3.54 16.04
CA ILE A 150 -8.61 -4.50 17.14
C ILE A 150 -9.92 -4.69 17.92
N TRP A 151 -10.64 -3.60 18.21
CA TRP A 151 -11.90 -3.65 18.93
C TRP A 151 -12.99 -4.39 18.14
N ASP A 152 -13.12 -4.09 16.86
CA ASP A 152 -14.05 -4.77 15.95
C ASP A 152 -13.76 -6.28 15.84
N SER A 153 -12.47 -6.66 15.76
CA SER A 153 -12.05 -8.06 15.71
C SER A 153 -12.47 -8.82 16.97
N ALA A 154 -12.29 -8.20 18.13
CA ALA A 154 -12.69 -8.79 19.41
C ALA A 154 -14.21 -8.98 19.53
N ASN A 155 -15.00 -8.06 18.96
CA ASN A 155 -16.46 -8.16 18.95
C ASN A 155 -16.96 -9.24 17.98
N ILE A 156 -16.37 -9.37 16.81
CA ILE A 156 -16.70 -10.44 15.84
C ILE A 156 -16.43 -11.82 16.44
N ALA A 157 -15.29 -11.99 17.11
CA ALA A 157 -14.96 -13.25 17.78
C ALA A 157 -16.00 -13.62 18.85
N ARG A 158 -16.45 -12.66 19.66
CA ARG A 158 -17.49 -12.89 20.69
C ARG A 158 -18.84 -13.28 20.10
N VAL A 159 -19.22 -12.70 18.95
CA VAL A 159 -20.50 -13.04 18.29
C VAL A 159 -20.45 -14.45 17.69
N SER A 160 -19.30 -14.87 17.12
CA SER A 160 -19.14 -16.23 16.59
C SER A 160 -19.18 -17.29 17.70
N ASP A 161 -18.61 -17.01 18.87
CA ASP A 161 -18.64 -17.92 20.01
C ASP A 161 -20.06 -18.08 20.60
N THR A 162 -20.90 -17.03 20.53
CA THR A 162 -22.29 -17.09 21.00
C THR A 162 -23.25 -17.78 20.02
N LEU A 163 -22.93 -17.83 18.75
CA LEU A 163 -23.71 -18.52 17.72
C LEU A 163 -23.33 -20.00 17.55
N GLY A 164 -22.19 -20.42 18.08
CA GLY A 164 -21.70 -21.81 18.02
C GLY A 164 -22.18 -22.72 19.13
N THR A 165 -23.02 -22.24 20.07
CA THR A 165 -23.52 -22.98 21.23
C THR A 165 -25.05 -23.14 21.27
N ALA A 166 -25.72 -23.09 20.12
CA ALA A 166 -27.16 -23.33 20.00
C ALA A 166 -27.44 -24.57 19.13
#